data_7e508c913934a95c5d86e5a694512330
#
_entry.id   7e508c913934a95c5d86e5a694512330
#
_cell.length_a   1.000
_cell.length_b   1.000
_cell.length_c   1.000
_cell.angle_alpha   90.00
_cell.angle_beta   90.00
_cell.angle_gamma   90.00
#
_symmetry.space_group_name_H-M   'P 1'
#
loop_
_entity.id
_entity.type
_entity.pdbx_description
1 polymer ?
#
loop_
_entity_poly.entity_id
_entity_poly.type
_entity_poly.pdbx_seq_one_letter_code
_entity_poly.pdbx_strand_id
1 'polypeptide(L)'
;MRRFIRFYGANPLHLLTVLLCFALVGYAVMVTGPDAFWNNEVWWQSIAVWFVGALIAHDFILFPLYALADRSLSAGIDALRGRRATRPTSVPAINYIRVPCLGTALTFVLFFPGIIKQGSATYLAATGLTQEPFLARWLILSAAMFAASALAYSARLAIESLRSTKAGAP
;
A
#
# COMPACT_ATOMS: atom_id res chain seq x y z
N MET A 1 26.98 -2.32 22.45
CA MET A 1 25.94 -2.72 21.51
C MET A 1 24.70 -3.31 22.19
N ARG A 2 24.79 -4.36 23.01
CA ARG A 2 23.61 -4.98 23.67
C ARG A 2 22.77 -4.03 24.55
N ARG A 3 23.39 -3.05 25.25
CA ARG A 3 22.67 -2.05 26.07
C ARG A 3 21.86 -1.09 25.22
N PHE A 4 22.39 -0.64 24.07
CA PHE A 4 21.70 0.24 23.14
C PHE A 4 20.48 -0.45 22.52
N ILE A 5 20.62 -1.69 22.04
CA ILE A 5 19.53 -2.47 21.45
C ILE A 5 18.43 -2.70 22.49
N ARG A 6 18.78 -2.92 23.76
CA ARG A 6 17.79 -3.11 24.85
C ARG A 6 17.02 -1.82 25.17
N PHE A 7 17.66 -0.66 25.04
CA PHE A 7 17.04 0.64 25.31
C PHE A 7 16.22 1.14 24.11
N TYR A 8 16.78 1.06 22.92
CA TYR A 8 16.18 1.57 21.69
C TYR A 8 15.18 0.59 21.04
N GLY A 9 15.28 -0.70 21.34
CA GLY A 9 14.42 -1.75 20.79
C GLY A 9 14.78 -2.23 19.39
N ALA A 10 15.77 -1.60 18.72
CA ALA A 10 16.17 -1.94 17.36
C ALA A 10 17.69 -1.81 17.13
N ASN A 11 18.18 -2.27 15.98
CA ASN A 11 19.57 -2.20 15.58
C ASN A 11 20.01 -0.71 15.40
N PRO A 12 21.27 -0.34 15.74
CA PRO A 12 21.82 0.99 15.46
C PRO A 12 21.69 1.44 14.00
N LEU A 13 21.77 0.51 13.05
CA LEU A 13 21.53 0.82 11.63
C LEU A 13 20.13 1.36 11.38
N HIS A 14 19.12 0.89 12.09
CA HIS A 14 17.76 1.42 12.01
C HIS A 14 17.72 2.88 12.45
N LEU A 15 18.36 3.24 13.58
CA LEU A 15 18.45 4.62 14.02
C LEU A 15 19.17 5.49 12.98
N LEU A 16 20.28 5.02 12.42
CA LEU A 16 21.02 5.74 11.39
C LEU A 16 20.12 5.99 10.15
N THR A 17 19.41 4.97 9.70
CA THR A 17 18.48 5.10 8.56
C THR A 17 17.39 6.13 8.85
N VAL A 18 16.79 6.10 10.02
CA VAL A 18 15.76 7.08 10.43
C VAL A 18 16.33 8.49 10.45
N LEU A 19 17.53 8.70 11.03
CA LEU A 19 18.20 10.00 11.04
C LEU A 19 18.53 10.50 9.63
N LEU A 20 18.98 9.63 8.74
CA LEU A 20 19.24 9.96 7.34
C LEU A 20 17.95 10.35 6.60
N CYS A 21 16.83 9.65 6.86
CA CYS A 21 15.54 10.02 6.30
C CYS A 21 15.10 11.42 6.76
N PHE A 22 15.21 11.72 8.05
CA PHE A 22 14.89 13.05 8.57
C PHE A 22 15.83 14.13 8.02
N ALA A 23 17.13 13.84 7.90
CA ALA A 23 18.09 14.75 7.30
C ALA A 23 17.75 15.03 5.82
N LEU A 24 17.36 14.02 5.06
CA LEU A 24 16.94 14.17 3.67
C LEU A 24 15.68 15.03 3.54
N VAL A 25 14.67 14.78 4.40
CA VAL A 25 13.45 15.61 4.43
C VAL A 25 13.79 17.04 4.81
N GLY A 26 14.60 17.26 5.85
CA GLY A 26 15.06 18.59 6.24
C GLY A 26 15.82 19.30 5.12
N TYR A 27 16.70 18.61 4.43
CA TYR A 27 17.40 19.15 3.25
C TYR A 27 16.42 19.51 2.13
N ALA A 28 15.45 18.66 1.82
CA ALA A 28 14.44 18.94 0.79
C ALA A 28 13.63 20.21 1.14
N VAL A 29 13.21 20.37 2.40
CA VAL A 29 12.49 21.55 2.88
C VAL A 29 13.37 22.81 2.75
N MET A 30 14.65 22.72 3.12
CA MET A 30 15.59 23.86 3.02
C MET A 30 15.84 24.29 1.58
N VAL A 31 16.00 23.32 0.67
CA VAL A 31 16.23 23.61 -0.77
C VAL A 31 14.99 24.19 -1.44
N THR A 32 13.79 23.69 -1.08
CA THR A 32 12.53 24.20 -1.63
C THR A 32 12.19 25.60 -1.08
N GLY A 33 12.68 25.94 0.11
CA GLY A 33 12.33 27.13 0.86
C GLY A 33 11.10 26.89 1.75
N PRO A 34 11.19 27.20 3.05
CA PRO A 34 10.07 26.97 3.98
C PRO A 34 8.78 27.70 3.58
N ASP A 35 8.92 28.89 2.96
CA ASP A 35 7.78 29.71 2.53
C ASP A 35 6.95 29.06 1.42
N ALA A 36 7.53 28.14 0.64
CA ALA A 36 6.80 27.40 -0.39
C ALA A 36 5.74 26.44 0.19
N PHE A 37 5.86 26.08 1.47
CA PHE A 37 4.91 25.18 2.13
C PHE A 37 3.70 25.90 2.73
N TRP A 38 3.71 27.24 2.76
CA TRP A 38 2.65 28.03 3.36
C TRP A 38 2.15 29.12 2.40
N ASN A 39 0.83 29.12 2.15
CA ASN A 39 0.16 30.14 1.37
C ASN A 39 -0.45 31.19 2.32
N ASN A 40 0.10 32.40 2.33
CA ASN A 40 -0.34 33.50 3.21
C ASN A 40 -1.69 34.07 2.78
N GLU A 41 -2.06 33.98 1.51
CA GLU A 41 -3.32 34.52 0.99
C GLU A 41 -4.47 33.55 1.22
N VAL A 42 -4.22 32.25 1.01
CA VAL A 42 -5.23 31.19 1.11
C VAL A 42 -4.66 30.01 1.90
N TRP A 43 -4.64 30.14 3.23
CA TRP A 43 -3.98 29.19 4.14
C TRP A 43 -4.38 27.73 3.94
N TRP A 44 -5.66 27.44 3.59
CA TRP A 44 -6.14 26.08 3.35
C TRP A 44 -5.61 25.47 2.04
N GLN A 45 -4.98 26.23 1.15
CA GLN A 45 -4.28 25.74 -0.02
C GLN A 45 -2.79 25.44 0.26
N SER A 46 -2.33 25.67 1.48
CA SER A 46 -0.96 25.41 1.89
C SER A 46 -0.63 23.91 1.84
N ILE A 47 0.54 23.57 1.32
CA ILE A 47 1.06 22.20 1.31
C ILE A 47 1.10 21.63 2.74
N ALA A 48 1.56 22.43 3.72
CA ALA A 48 1.63 22.03 5.12
C ALA A 48 0.26 21.65 5.69
N VAL A 49 -0.81 22.39 5.37
CA VAL A 49 -2.18 22.11 5.81
C VAL A 49 -2.68 20.77 5.23
N TRP A 50 -2.45 20.57 3.94
CA TRP A 50 -2.85 19.30 3.31
C TRP A 50 -2.03 18.12 3.80
N PHE A 51 -0.75 18.31 4.09
CA PHE A 51 0.11 17.27 4.66
C PHE A 51 -0.40 16.83 6.04
N VAL A 52 -0.66 17.80 6.94
CA VAL A 52 -1.22 17.49 8.28
C VAL A 52 -2.61 16.88 8.15
N GLY A 53 -3.46 17.41 7.26
CA GLY A 53 -4.78 16.85 6.98
C GLY A 53 -4.70 15.40 6.49
N ALA A 54 -3.75 15.09 5.62
CA ALA A 54 -3.52 13.74 5.12
C ALA A 54 -3.06 12.78 6.23
N LEU A 55 -2.18 13.22 7.15
CA LEU A 55 -1.77 12.41 8.31
C LEU A 55 -2.97 12.08 9.21
N ILE A 56 -3.79 13.10 9.53
CA ILE A 56 -4.99 12.90 10.36
C ILE A 56 -5.98 11.96 9.65
N ALA A 57 -6.23 12.18 8.36
CA ALA A 57 -7.13 11.32 7.59
C ALA A 57 -6.61 9.87 7.51
N HIS A 58 -5.30 9.68 7.36
CA HIS A 58 -4.68 8.36 7.35
C HIS A 58 -4.94 7.62 8.67
N ASP A 59 -4.66 8.26 9.82
CA ASP A 59 -4.73 7.58 11.12
C ASP A 59 -6.17 7.42 11.64
N PHE A 60 -7.02 8.42 11.44
CA PHE A 60 -8.39 8.42 12.00
C PHE A 60 -9.45 7.88 11.05
N ILE A 61 -9.21 7.85 9.74
CA ILE A 61 -10.19 7.39 8.75
C ILE A 61 -9.67 6.13 8.05
N LEU A 62 -8.51 6.20 7.40
CA LEU A 62 -8.03 5.08 6.57
C LEU A 62 -7.63 3.88 7.41
N PHE A 63 -6.94 4.07 8.54
CA PHE A 63 -6.53 2.96 9.40
C PHE A 63 -7.73 2.21 10.01
N PRO A 64 -8.75 2.85 10.62
CA PRO A 64 -9.95 2.16 11.08
C PRO A 64 -10.72 1.45 9.95
N LEU A 65 -10.86 2.08 8.77
CA LEU A 65 -11.50 1.46 7.63
C LEU A 65 -10.74 0.22 7.14
N TYR A 66 -9.43 0.32 7.04
CA TYR A 66 -8.57 -0.81 6.71
C TYR A 66 -8.71 -1.94 7.73
N ALA A 67 -8.65 -1.62 9.02
CA ALA A 67 -8.77 -2.61 10.09
C ALA A 67 -10.14 -3.31 10.09
N LEU A 68 -11.22 -2.57 9.79
CA LEU A 68 -12.56 -3.12 9.64
C LEU A 68 -12.67 -4.03 8.42
N ALA A 69 -12.19 -3.59 7.27
CA ALA A 69 -12.18 -4.36 6.03
C ALA A 69 -11.37 -5.66 6.21
N ASP A 70 -10.22 -5.58 6.87
CA ASP A 70 -9.35 -6.72 7.14
C ASP A 70 -9.98 -7.74 8.09
N ARG A 71 -10.64 -7.29 9.15
CA ARG A 71 -11.42 -8.14 10.05
C ARG A 71 -12.56 -8.84 9.32
N SER A 72 -13.30 -8.10 8.50
CA SER A 72 -14.42 -8.63 7.71
C SER A 72 -13.95 -9.67 6.72
N LEU A 73 -12.84 -9.40 6.03
CA LEU A 73 -12.23 -10.35 5.08
C LEU A 73 -11.73 -11.61 5.80
N SER A 74 -11.06 -11.46 6.94
CA SER A 74 -10.58 -12.59 7.75
C SER A 74 -11.74 -13.46 8.21
N ALA A 75 -12.79 -12.86 8.78
CA ALA A 75 -13.98 -13.58 9.23
C ALA A 75 -14.70 -14.28 8.08
N GLY A 76 -14.79 -13.64 6.90
CA GLY A 76 -15.37 -14.24 5.70
C GLY A 76 -14.58 -15.46 5.22
N ILE A 77 -13.25 -15.37 5.18
CA ILE A 77 -12.39 -16.51 4.80
C ILE A 77 -12.53 -17.66 5.80
N ASP A 78 -12.54 -17.37 7.10
CA ASP A 78 -12.68 -18.40 8.13
C ASP A 78 -14.06 -19.07 8.09
N ALA A 79 -15.13 -18.32 7.86
CA ALA A 79 -16.47 -18.86 7.67
C ALA A 79 -16.57 -19.79 6.44
N LEU A 80 -15.92 -19.41 5.34
CA LEU A 80 -15.85 -20.25 4.13
C LEU A 80 -15.00 -21.51 4.35
N ARG A 81 -13.90 -21.39 5.09
CA ARG A 81 -13.02 -22.53 5.44
C ARG A 81 -13.71 -23.50 6.40
N GLY A 82 -14.36 -23.02 7.47
CA GLY A 82 -15.07 -23.84 8.44
C GLY A 82 -16.15 -24.74 7.82
N ARG A 83 -16.70 -24.35 6.66
CA ARG A 83 -17.66 -25.15 5.89
C ARG A 83 -17.04 -26.20 4.97
N ARG A 84 -15.75 -26.09 4.64
CA ARG A 84 -15.08 -26.92 3.61
C ARG A 84 -13.83 -27.64 4.08
N ALA A 85 -13.25 -27.28 5.21
CA ALA A 85 -11.93 -27.76 5.58
C ALA A 85 -11.99 -29.11 6.30
N THR A 86 -11.58 -30.15 5.62
CA THR A 86 -11.12 -31.41 6.22
C THR A 86 -9.65 -31.37 6.66
N ARG A 87 -8.87 -30.38 6.22
CA ARG A 87 -7.47 -30.13 6.62
C ARG A 87 -7.14 -28.64 6.63
N PRO A 88 -6.50 -28.11 7.70
CA PRO A 88 -6.00 -26.75 7.70
C PRO A 88 -4.88 -26.61 6.66
N THR A 89 -5.04 -25.72 5.69
CA THR A 89 -3.95 -25.37 4.78
C THR A 89 -2.92 -24.53 5.55
N SER A 90 -1.64 -24.90 5.51
CA SER A 90 -0.56 -24.19 6.20
C SER A 90 -0.27 -22.82 5.58
N VAL A 91 -0.74 -22.55 4.35
CA VAL A 91 -0.54 -21.28 3.64
C VAL A 91 -1.74 -20.37 3.81
N PRO A 92 -1.62 -19.25 4.54
CA PRO A 92 -2.72 -18.31 4.69
C PRO A 92 -2.97 -17.53 3.39
N ALA A 93 -4.18 -17.67 2.82
CA ALA A 93 -4.57 -16.97 1.59
C ALA A 93 -4.71 -15.45 1.74
N ILE A 94 -4.87 -14.97 2.98
CA ILE A 94 -5.25 -13.59 3.26
C ILE A 94 -4.26 -12.56 2.71
N ASN A 95 -2.96 -12.82 2.78
CA ASN A 95 -1.93 -11.90 2.27
C ASN A 95 -1.95 -11.79 0.74
N TYR A 96 -2.37 -12.87 0.06
CA TYR A 96 -2.51 -12.90 -1.40
C TYR A 96 -3.76 -12.12 -1.88
N ILE A 97 -4.62 -11.68 -0.96
CA ILE A 97 -5.73 -10.77 -1.22
C ILE A 97 -5.38 -9.36 -0.75
N ARG A 98 -4.82 -9.20 0.46
CA ARG A 98 -4.44 -7.90 1.04
C ARG A 98 -3.49 -7.11 0.15
N VAL A 99 -2.41 -7.75 -0.32
CA VAL A 99 -1.37 -7.07 -1.10
C VAL A 99 -1.93 -6.49 -2.41
N PRO A 100 -2.62 -7.25 -3.28
CA PRO A 100 -3.20 -6.67 -4.49
C PRO A 100 -4.32 -5.67 -4.20
N CYS A 101 -5.12 -5.84 -3.13
CA CYS A 101 -6.12 -4.85 -2.73
C CYS A 101 -5.49 -3.51 -2.36
N LEU A 102 -4.43 -3.53 -1.53
CA LEU A 102 -3.71 -2.31 -1.15
C LEU A 102 -3.03 -1.66 -2.37
N GLY A 103 -2.40 -2.46 -3.23
CA GLY A 103 -1.79 -1.98 -4.46
C GLY A 103 -2.81 -1.33 -5.40
N THR A 104 -3.99 -1.94 -5.56
CA THR A 104 -5.11 -1.41 -6.35
C THR A 104 -5.64 -0.11 -5.75
N ALA A 105 -5.84 -0.04 -4.44
CA ALA A 105 -6.30 1.17 -3.76
C ALA A 105 -5.28 2.31 -3.87
N LEU A 106 -3.99 2.02 -3.67
CA LEU A 106 -2.92 3.01 -3.78
C LEU A 106 -2.81 3.56 -5.22
N THR A 107 -2.80 2.66 -6.20
CA THR A 107 -2.75 3.07 -7.62
C THR A 107 -4.03 3.78 -8.05
N PHE A 108 -5.20 3.46 -7.47
CA PHE A 108 -6.43 4.22 -7.69
C PHE A 108 -6.27 5.67 -7.26
N VAL A 109 -5.80 5.92 -6.04
CA VAL A 109 -5.57 7.28 -5.53
C VAL A 109 -4.58 8.04 -6.43
N LEU A 110 -3.52 7.37 -6.88
CA LEU A 110 -2.51 7.96 -7.76
C LEU A 110 -3.09 8.34 -9.13
N PHE A 111 -3.90 7.47 -9.73
CA PHE A 111 -4.49 7.69 -11.06
C PHE A 111 -5.83 8.43 -11.03
N PHE A 112 -6.39 8.66 -9.84
CA PHE A 112 -7.72 9.23 -9.66
C PHE A 112 -7.95 10.54 -10.45
N PRO A 113 -7.06 11.55 -10.41
CA PRO A 113 -7.25 12.76 -11.20
C PRO A 113 -7.37 12.49 -12.71
N GLY A 114 -6.58 11.54 -13.22
CA GLY A 114 -6.65 11.13 -14.62
C GLY A 114 -7.93 10.35 -14.95
N ILE A 115 -8.41 9.50 -14.02
CA ILE A 115 -9.63 8.71 -14.21
C ILE A 115 -10.87 9.60 -14.30
N ILE A 116 -10.96 10.63 -13.44
CA ILE A 116 -12.06 11.61 -13.47
C ILE A 116 -11.86 12.72 -14.51
N LYS A 117 -10.77 12.63 -15.30
CA LYS A 117 -10.40 13.61 -16.33
C LYS A 117 -10.22 15.03 -15.80
N GLN A 118 -9.75 15.16 -14.55
CA GLN A 118 -9.50 16.46 -13.93
C GLN A 118 -8.37 17.16 -14.67
N GLY A 119 -8.61 18.43 -15.06
CA GLY A 119 -7.63 19.23 -15.79
C GLY A 119 -7.31 18.70 -17.21
N SER A 120 -8.25 18.06 -17.88
CA SER A 120 -8.05 17.42 -19.21
C SER A 120 -7.50 18.38 -20.26
N ALA A 121 -7.95 19.63 -20.30
CA ALA A 121 -7.46 20.64 -21.23
C ALA A 121 -5.98 20.99 -20.98
N THR A 122 -5.60 21.19 -19.71
CA THR A 122 -4.22 21.46 -19.30
C THR A 122 -3.31 20.26 -19.59
N TYR A 123 -3.79 19.04 -19.30
CA TYR A 123 -3.05 17.81 -19.59
C TYR A 123 -2.80 17.65 -21.10
N LEU A 124 -3.83 17.85 -21.93
CA LEU A 124 -3.70 17.80 -23.39
C LEU A 124 -2.72 18.86 -23.92
N ALA A 125 -2.82 20.08 -23.42
CA ALA A 125 -1.92 21.18 -23.82
C ALA A 125 -0.47 20.90 -23.43
N ALA A 126 -0.22 20.28 -22.27
CA ALA A 126 1.12 20.00 -21.76
C ALA A 126 1.77 18.76 -22.39
N THR A 127 0.97 17.74 -22.73
CA THR A 127 1.51 16.40 -23.11
C THR A 127 1.16 15.98 -24.53
N GLY A 128 0.18 16.62 -25.17
CA GLY A 128 -0.40 16.18 -26.44
C GLY A 128 -1.25 14.89 -26.34
N LEU A 129 -1.49 14.40 -25.13
CA LEU A 129 -2.21 13.14 -24.87
C LEU A 129 -3.54 13.39 -24.19
N THR A 130 -4.48 12.45 -24.36
CA THR A 130 -5.76 12.47 -23.64
C THR A 130 -5.69 11.60 -22.37
N GLN A 131 -6.57 11.90 -21.42
CA GLN A 131 -6.71 11.12 -20.18
C GLN A 131 -7.62 9.89 -20.33
N GLU A 132 -8.20 9.65 -21.51
CA GLU A 132 -9.10 8.50 -21.76
C GLU A 132 -8.53 7.13 -21.32
N PRO A 133 -7.23 6.81 -21.53
CA PRO A 133 -6.71 5.50 -21.18
C PRO A 133 -6.49 5.27 -19.68
N PHE A 134 -6.62 6.28 -18.80
CA PHE A 134 -6.25 6.13 -17.37
C PHE A 134 -7.07 5.06 -16.64
N LEU A 135 -8.38 5.05 -16.82
CA LEU A 135 -9.26 4.03 -16.20
C LEU A 135 -8.90 2.62 -16.69
N ALA A 136 -8.77 2.45 -18.01
CA ALA A 136 -8.45 1.15 -18.60
C ALA A 136 -7.07 0.65 -18.12
N ARG A 137 -6.07 1.52 -18.08
CA ARG A 137 -4.71 1.19 -17.58
C ARG A 137 -4.74 0.80 -16.11
N TRP A 138 -5.49 1.52 -15.27
CA TRP A 138 -5.65 1.17 -13.87
C TRP A 138 -6.35 -0.19 -13.69
N LEU A 139 -7.41 -0.47 -14.46
CA LEU A 139 -8.09 -1.76 -14.43
C LEU A 139 -7.17 -2.92 -14.84
N ILE A 140 -6.39 -2.74 -15.92
CA ILE A 140 -5.42 -3.74 -16.37
C ILE A 140 -4.34 -3.98 -15.32
N LEU A 141 -3.79 -2.92 -14.73
CA LEU A 141 -2.79 -3.02 -13.68
C LEU A 141 -3.34 -3.76 -12.45
N SER A 142 -4.57 -3.41 -12.03
CA SER A 142 -5.26 -4.09 -10.94
C SER A 142 -5.47 -5.57 -11.23
N ALA A 143 -5.98 -5.91 -12.42
CA ALA A 143 -6.15 -7.29 -12.84
C ALA A 143 -4.81 -8.06 -12.85
N ALA A 144 -3.74 -7.44 -13.34
CA ALA A 144 -2.41 -8.04 -13.34
C ALA A 144 -1.88 -8.31 -11.92
N MET A 145 -2.09 -7.39 -10.97
CA MET A 145 -1.70 -7.58 -9.56
C MET A 145 -2.46 -8.77 -8.92
N PHE A 146 -3.77 -8.88 -9.14
CA PHE A 146 -4.56 -10.01 -8.66
C PHE A 146 -4.17 -11.32 -9.32
N ALA A 147 -3.94 -11.33 -10.63
CA ALA A 147 -3.49 -12.51 -11.37
C ALA A 147 -2.12 -13.00 -10.88
N ALA A 148 -1.16 -12.09 -10.72
CA ALA A 148 0.18 -12.43 -10.19
C ALA A 148 0.09 -13.00 -8.77
N SER A 149 -0.77 -12.42 -7.91
CA SER A 149 -1.00 -12.91 -6.57
C SER A 149 -1.64 -14.30 -6.54
N ALA A 150 -2.63 -14.55 -7.41
CA ALA A 150 -3.26 -15.85 -7.55
C ALA A 150 -2.27 -16.93 -8.04
N LEU A 151 -1.42 -16.60 -8.99
CA LEU A 151 -0.35 -17.49 -9.47
C LEU A 151 0.67 -17.79 -8.36
N ALA A 152 1.09 -16.78 -7.61
CA ALA A 152 2.00 -16.96 -6.47
C ALA A 152 1.39 -17.85 -5.38
N TYR A 153 0.11 -17.68 -5.09
CA TYR A 153 -0.62 -18.52 -4.14
C TYR A 153 -0.71 -19.99 -4.62
N SER A 154 -1.08 -20.19 -5.87
CA SER A 154 -1.17 -21.52 -6.49
C SER A 154 0.19 -22.23 -6.49
N ALA A 155 1.26 -21.53 -6.83
CA ALA A 155 2.62 -22.05 -6.78
C ALA A 155 3.02 -22.47 -5.34
N ARG A 156 2.68 -21.65 -4.35
CA ARG A 156 2.91 -21.98 -2.92
C ARG A 156 2.19 -23.25 -2.51
N LEU A 157 0.92 -23.39 -2.87
CA LEU A 157 0.14 -24.61 -2.58
C LEU A 157 0.74 -25.85 -3.24
N ALA A 158 1.17 -25.74 -4.51
CA ALA A 158 1.82 -26.84 -5.22
C ALA A 158 3.14 -27.27 -4.56
N ILE A 159 3.98 -26.32 -4.15
CA ILE A 159 5.24 -26.62 -3.45
C ILE A 159 4.97 -27.33 -2.13
N GLU A 160 3.94 -26.91 -1.40
CA GLU A 160 3.60 -27.52 -0.11
C GLU A 160 3.05 -28.93 -0.26
N SER A 161 2.20 -29.18 -1.25
CA SER A 161 1.72 -30.53 -1.56
C SER A 161 2.85 -31.50 -1.92
N LEU A 162 3.85 -31.04 -2.70
CA LEU A 162 5.02 -31.84 -3.05
C LEU A 162 5.90 -32.15 -1.83
N ARG A 163 6.04 -31.20 -0.90
CA ARG A 163 6.80 -31.41 0.35
C ARG A 163 6.10 -32.41 1.28
N SER A 164 4.79 -32.32 1.42
CA SER A 164 4.03 -33.25 2.27
C SER A 164 4.06 -34.68 1.73
N THR A 165 4.02 -34.84 0.39
CA THR A 165 4.14 -36.18 -0.24
C THR A 165 5.52 -36.79 0.01
N LYS A 166 6.60 -36.01 -0.05
CA LYS A 166 7.96 -36.49 0.22
C LYS A 166 8.19 -36.84 1.71
N ALA A 167 7.55 -36.11 2.62
CA ALA A 167 7.69 -36.38 4.05
C ALA A 167 6.86 -37.61 4.54
N GLY A 168 5.88 -38.06 3.76
CA GLY A 168 5.05 -39.23 4.05
C GLY A 168 5.45 -40.51 3.30
N ALA A 169 6.53 -40.51 2.52
CA ALA A 169 7.07 -41.70 1.89
C ALA A 169 7.93 -42.46 2.90
N PRO A 170 7.67 -43.76 3.16
CA PRO A 170 8.39 -44.59 4.11
C PRO A 170 9.83 -44.85 3.70
#